data_9167ad0fda03886a5674e8458e16014e
#
_entry.id   9167ad0fda03886a5674e8458e16014e
#
_cell.length_a   1.000
_cell.length_b   1.000
_cell.length_c   1.000
_cell.angle_alpha   90.00
_cell.angle_beta   90.00
_cell.angle_gamma   90.00
#
_symmetry.space_group_name_H-M   'P 1'
#
loop_
_entity.id
_entity.type
_entity.pdbx_description
1 polymer ?
#
loop_
_entity_poly.entity_id
_entity_poly.type
_entity_poly.pdbx_seq_one_letter_code
_entity_poly.pdbx_strand_id
1 'polypeptide(L)'
;MYLSPEQERTLSGERGEAKELAMTILAKVGEALGADSLVPIKSAHVLAHYSSLHEAGIEVLEKFSSSGGRFAVPTTVDPASVDLENWKSFGIPEEYAEKQFRLCAAFAKLGGIPCWSCAQYQVCNFPKAGETVAWAESNSVVFANSLIGCRTNKITSGLDIACAITGLTPRFGMLLDENRRARVAFRSTIDRPTDLDYRSLGYYIGRHSGSRVPGLDGLPRNVSSDELKHLGAAAAAAGPVTMIHYVGITPGSESLKSASGGERMESFDVGRKELDEVEADLNQSEEKPDLVALGVPHLSATELGQLAKLLDGKKVKRGTRMYAYTSSQAFDFVKRSGVMLEIERSGARLTHSTDAEISPLKKLGFDVVMTNSAKLAEIVSSEGEVKIRYKQIAEIVEEVTS
;
A
#
# COMPACT_ATOMS: atom_id res chain seq x y z
N MET A 1 -20.87 18.89 12.41
CA MET A 1 -20.99 17.41 12.41
C MET A 1 -21.80 16.98 13.65
N TYR A 2 -22.72 16.01 13.52
CA TYR A 2 -23.50 15.46 14.64
C TYR A 2 -22.64 14.47 15.44
N LEU A 3 -22.64 14.63 16.78
CA LEU A 3 -22.02 13.68 17.71
C LEU A 3 -23.12 13.08 18.61
N SER A 4 -23.01 11.80 18.90
CA SER A 4 -23.88 11.15 19.88
C SER A 4 -23.52 11.60 21.30
N PRO A 5 -24.42 11.43 22.31
CA PRO A 5 -24.11 11.79 23.70
C PRO A 5 -22.85 11.08 24.26
N GLU A 6 -22.53 9.87 23.78
CA GLU A 6 -21.31 9.17 24.19
C GLU A 6 -20.07 9.78 23.54
N GLN A 7 -20.17 10.18 22.27
CA GLN A 7 -19.09 10.86 21.57
C GLN A 7 -18.81 12.23 22.16
N GLU A 8 -19.84 12.99 22.57
CA GLU A 8 -19.69 14.26 23.28
C GLU A 8 -18.99 14.08 24.64
N ARG A 9 -19.38 13.06 25.42
CA ARG A 9 -18.67 12.73 26.67
C ARG A 9 -17.21 12.33 26.45
N THR A 10 -16.92 11.67 25.34
CA THR A 10 -15.54 11.34 24.98
C THR A 10 -14.76 12.61 24.63
N LEU A 11 -15.37 13.52 23.87
CA LEU A 11 -14.80 14.81 23.50
C LEU A 11 -14.56 15.73 24.69
N SER A 12 -15.41 15.64 25.76
CA SER A 12 -15.24 16.40 27.00
C SER A 12 -14.22 15.80 28.00
N GLY A 13 -13.52 14.72 27.62
CA GLY A 13 -12.48 14.11 28.44
C GLY A 13 -12.96 13.05 29.47
N GLU A 14 -14.27 12.79 29.56
CA GLU A 14 -14.81 11.81 30.53
C GLU A 14 -14.30 10.37 30.30
N ARG A 15 -13.74 10.07 29.11
CA ARG A 15 -13.20 8.75 28.76
C ARG A 15 -11.67 8.70 28.77
N GLY A 16 -11.02 9.73 29.32
CA GLY A 16 -9.57 9.86 29.46
C GLY A 16 -8.91 10.64 28.31
N GLU A 17 -7.73 11.19 28.61
CA GLU A 17 -7.00 12.15 27.78
C GLU A 17 -6.73 11.64 26.36
N ALA A 18 -6.28 10.38 26.21
CA ALA A 18 -5.98 9.82 24.87
C ALA A 18 -7.22 9.77 23.97
N LYS A 19 -8.40 9.40 24.53
CA LYS A 19 -9.64 9.36 23.77
C LYS A 19 -10.19 10.75 23.48
N GLU A 20 -10.03 11.70 24.39
CA GLU A 20 -10.37 13.12 24.18
C GLU A 20 -9.58 13.71 23.01
N LEU A 21 -8.24 13.50 23.01
CA LEU A 21 -7.38 13.98 21.92
C LEU A 21 -7.77 13.32 20.58
N ALA A 22 -7.97 12.01 20.55
CA ALA A 22 -8.39 11.29 19.36
C ALA A 22 -9.76 11.77 18.85
N MET A 23 -10.75 11.95 19.74
CA MET A 23 -12.07 12.45 19.38
C MET A 23 -12.01 13.90 18.88
N THR A 24 -11.13 14.74 19.43
CA THR A 24 -10.89 16.10 18.97
C THR A 24 -10.37 16.11 17.54
N ILE A 25 -9.43 15.21 17.19
CA ILE A 25 -8.93 15.05 15.83
C ILE A 25 -10.07 14.64 14.90
N LEU A 26 -10.85 13.61 15.25
CA LEU A 26 -11.96 13.14 14.43
C LEU A 26 -13.02 14.22 14.20
N ALA A 27 -13.37 14.97 15.24
CA ALA A 27 -14.36 16.03 15.15
C ALA A 27 -13.90 17.17 14.21
N LYS A 28 -12.69 17.68 14.42
CA LYS A 28 -12.14 18.79 13.61
C LYS A 28 -11.89 18.39 12.16
N VAL A 29 -11.27 17.23 11.93
CA VAL A 29 -10.99 16.75 10.58
C VAL A 29 -12.29 16.35 9.87
N GLY A 30 -13.20 15.67 10.57
CA GLY A 30 -14.51 15.32 10.02
C GLY A 30 -15.33 16.54 9.61
N GLU A 31 -15.33 17.60 10.42
CA GLU A 31 -15.99 18.87 10.07
C GLU A 31 -15.35 19.51 8.84
N ALA A 32 -14.01 19.58 8.77
CA ALA A 32 -13.29 20.14 7.63
C ALA A 32 -13.52 19.35 6.33
N LEU A 33 -13.76 18.04 6.42
CA LEU A 33 -14.06 17.15 5.28
C LEU A 33 -15.56 17.04 4.96
N GLY A 34 -16.42 17.79 5.66
CA GLY A 34 -17.86 17.80 5.44
C GLY A 34 -18.57 16.54 5.92
N ALA A 35 -17.99 15.80 6.86
CA ALA A 35 -18.64 14.63 7.45
C ALA A 35 -19.88 15.06 8.24
N ASP A 36 -20.96 14.30 8.12
CA ASP A 36 -22.21 14.54 8.84
C ASP A 36 -22.20 13.92 10.26
N SER A 37 -21.44 12.84 10.44
CA SER A 37 -21.40 12.03 11.65
C SER A 37 -20.12 11.20 11.75
N LEU A 38 -19.92 10.52 12.89
CA LEU A 38 -18.91 9.48 13.06
C LEU A 38 -19.59 8.10 13.04
N VAL A 39 -18.97 7.15 12.34
CA VAL A 39 -19.46 5.77 12.21
C VAL A 39 -18.44 4.77 12.76
N PRO A 40 -18.89 3.62 13.32
CA PRO A 40 -17.99 2.61 13.83
C PRO A 40 -17.20 1.91 12.72
N ILE A 41 -15.96 1.55 13.04
CA ILE A 41 -15.08 0.74 12.19
C ILE A 41 -14.87 -0.66 12.76
N LYS A 42 -14.57 -1.63 11.90
CA LYS A 42 -14.30 -3.03 12.31
C LYS A 42 -12.82 -3.30 12.53
N SER A 43 -11.96 -2.64 11.81
CA SER A 43 -10.51 -2.71 11.97
C SER A 43 -9.84 -1.42 11.49
N ALA A 44 -8.59 -1.24 11.91
CA ALA A 44 -7.72 -0.19 11.39
C ALA A 44 -6.43 -0.79 10.83
N HIS A 45 -5.77 -0.02 9.96
CA HIS A 45 -4.42 -0.27 9.52
C HIS A 45 -3.70 1.07 9.50
N VAL A 46 -2.62 1.19 10.28
CA VAL A 46 -2.00 2.46 10.61
C VAL A 46 -0.59 2.56 10.06
N LEU A 47 -0.22 3.74 9.54
CA LEU A 47 1.13 4.01 9.08
C LEU A 47 2.12 3.98 10.26
N ALA A 48 3.28 3.34 10.07
CA ALA A 48 4.22 3.10 11.15
C ALA A 48 5.69 3.38 10.80
N HIS A 49 5.97 3.91 9.63
CA HIS A 49 7.32 4.14 9.17
C HIS A 49 7.85 5.53 9.55
N TYR A 50 9.08 5.55 10.09
CA TYR A 50 9.75 6.78 10.51
C TYR A 50 9.96 7.77 9.35
N SER A 51 10.19 7.27 8.13
CA SER A 51 10.35 8.12 6.93
C SER A 51 9.18 9.07 6.68
N SER A 52 7.94 8.72 7.10
CA SER A 52 6.77 9.61 6.96
C SER A 52 6.35 10.28 8.25
N LEU A 53 6.52 9.61 9.39
CA LEU A 53 6.06 10.12 10.69
C LEU A 53 7.04 11.10 11.31
N HIS A 54 8.34 10.94 11.05
CA HIS A 54 9.41 11.74 11.63
C HIS A 54 9.31 11.89 13.16
N GLU A 55 10.00 12.87 13.75
CA GLU A 55 9.98 13.13 15.18
C GLU A 55 8.57 13.49 15.70
N ALA A 56 7.83 14.28 14.92
CA ALA A 56 6.47 14.70 15.32
C ALA A 56 5.53 13.49 15.50
N GLY A 57 5.61 12.50 14.61
CA GLY A 57 4.82 11.28 14.75
C GLY A 57 5.22 10.45 15.97
N ILE A 58 6.53 10.38 16.29
CA ILE A 58 7.01 9.72 17.51
C ILE A 58 6.39 10.40 18.74
N GLU A 59 6.50 11.73 18.85
CA GLU A 59 5.97 12.50 19.98
C GLU A 59 4.45 12.30 20.15
N VAL A 60 3.69 12.34 19.06
CA VAL A 60 2.23 12.13 19.08
C VAL A 60 1.87 10.72 19.56
N LEU A 61 2.57 9.68 19.04
CA LEU A 61 2.30 8.29 19.45
C LEU A 61 2.74 8.02 20.89
N GLU A 62 3.87 8.58 21.33
CA GLU A 62 4.30 8.51 22.73
C GLU A 62 3.30 9.23 23.65
N LYS A 63 2.76 10.38 23.24
CA LYS A 63 1.70 11.08 23.97
C LYS A 63 0.46 10.20 24.10
N PHE A 64 -0.06 9.63 23.01
CA PHE A 64 -1.20 8.71 23.07
C PHE A 64 -0.94 7.52 24.01
N SER A 65 0.22 6.87 23.88
CA SER A 65 0.56 5.69 24.68
C SER A 65 0.77 5.99 26.16
N SER A 66 1.35 7.17 26.49
CA SER A 66 1.59 7.60 27.88
C SER A 66 0.31 8.11 28.57
N SER A 67 -0.65 8.66 27.81
CA SER A 67 -1.97 9.08 28.31
C SER A 67 -2.98 7.92 28.46
N GLY A 68 -2.49 6.66 28.46
CA GLY A 68 -3.35 5.48 28.65
C GLY A 68 -4.13 5.06 27.40
N GLY A 69 -3.74 5.55 26.23
CA GLY A 69 -4.34 5.17 24.95
C GLY A 69 -4.27 3.66 24.68
N ARG A 70 -5.31 3.14 24.05
CA ARG A 70 -5.38 1.77 23.52
C ARG A 70 -6.23 1.79 22.26
N PHE A 71 -5.87 0.99 21.29
CA PHE A 71 -6.71 0.78 20.12
C PHE A 71 -8.00 0.07 20.52
N ALA A 72 -9.12 0.62 20.08
CA ALA A 72 -10.46 0.12 20.41
C ALA A 72 -10.90 -1.03 19.49
N VAL A 73 -10.24 -1.20 18.36
CA VAL A 73 -10.49 -2.22 17.34
C VAL A 73 -9.21 -2.95 16.97
N PRO A 74 -9.27 -4.16 16.37
CA PRO A 74 -8.09 -4.80 15.80
C PRO A 74 -7.38 -3.83 14.86
N THR A 75 -6.12 -3.50 15.18
CA THR A 75 -5.33 -2.51 14.46
C THR A 75 -4.00 -3.11 14.02
N THR A 76 -3.83 -3.31 12.73
CA THR A 76 -2.60 -3.80 12.12
C THR A 76 -1.66 -2.64 11.79
N VAL A 77 -0.37 -2.91 11.77
CA VAL A 77 0.68 -1.91 11.59
C VAL A 77 1.35 -2.10 10.23
N ASP A 78 1.52 -1.00 9.51
CA ASP A 78 2.15 -0.90 8.20
C ASP A 78 3.67 -1.15 8.29
N PRO A 79 4.43 -1.39 7.19
CA PRO A 79 5.86 -1.63 7.24
C PRO A 79 6.64 -0.55 7.99
N ALA A 80 7.71 -0.96 8.62
CA ALA A 80 8.70 -0.09 9.23
C ALA A 80 9.67 0.46 8.18
N SER A 81 10.34 1.58 8.44
CA SER A 81 11.37 2.11 7.54
C SER A 81 12.65 1.26 7.46
N VAL A 82 12.72 0.19 8.24
CA VAL A 82 13.89 -0.70 8.33
C VAL A 82 13.44 -2.15 8.52
N ASP A 83 14.25 -3.09 8.04
CA ASP A 83 14.12 -4.49 8.47
C ASP A 83 14.39 -4.57 9.97
N LEU A 84 13.37 -4.90 10.76
CA LEU A 84 13.42 -4.82 12.22
C LEU A 84 14.41 -5.81 12.86
N GLU A 85 14.76 -6.88 12.15
CA GLU A 85 15.70 -7.90 12.63
C GLU A 85 17.11 -7.71 12.06
N ASN A 86 17.20 -7.34 10.78
CA ASN A 86 18.45 -7.39 10.01
C ASN A 86 18.99 -6.00 9.59
N TRP A 87 18.44 -4.91 10.09
CA TRP A 87 18.75 -3.53 9.67
C TRP A 87 20.26 -3.21 9.60
N LYS A 88 21.07 -3.75 10.53
CA LYS A 88 22.54 -3.57 10.52
C LYS A 88 23.17 -4.13 9.25
N SER A 89 22.69 -5.28 8.79
CA SER A 89 23.22 -5.94 7.58
C SER A 89 22.83 -5.23 6.28
N PHE A 90 21.83 -4.36 6.33
CA PHE A 90 21.45 -3.46 5.23
C PHE A 90 22.17 -2.12 5.26
N GLY A 91 23.00 -1.87 6.30
CA GLY A 91 23.76 -0.63 6.43
C GLY A 91 22.96 0.56 6.98
N ILE A 92 21.82 0.29 7.59
CA ILE A 92 20.98 1.33 8.20
C ILE A 92 21.73 1.97 9.38
N PRO A 93 21.82 3.33 9.47
CA PRO A 93 22.40 4.01 10.62
C PRO A 93 21.63 3.69 11.91
N GLU A 94 22.37 3.49 13.02
CA GLU A 94 21.79 3.13 14.32
C GLU A 94 20.78 4.17 14.81
N GLU A 95 21.10 5.46 14.72
CA GLU A 95 20.19 6.54 15.09
C GLU A 95 18.85 6.48 14.32
N TYR A 96 18.87 6.11 13.01
CA TYR A 96 17.67 5.97 12.22
C TYR A 96 16.82 4.78 12.68
N ALA A 97 17.48 3.65 12.96
CA ALA A 97 16.80 2.46 13.47
C ALA A 97 16.19 2.67 14.87
N GLU A 98 16.91 3.37 15.77
CA GLU A 98 16.41 3.71 17.11
C GLU A 98 15.09 4.50 17.04
N LYS A 99 14.97 5.48 16.14
CA LYS A 99 13.74 6.23 15.93
C LYS A 99 12.59 5.35 15.47
N GLN A 100 12.86 4.42 14.56
CA GLN A 100 11.87 3.41 14.15
C GLN A 100 11.47 2.51 15.34
N PHE A 101 12.41 2.07 16.17
CA PHE A 101 12.10 1.24 17.33
C PHE A 101 11.27 1.97 18.39
N ARG A 102 11.43 3.29 18.56
CA ARG A 102 10.54 4.10 19.41
C ARG A 102 9.10 4.05 18.90
N LEU A 103 8.87 4.18 17.58
CA LEU A 103 7.53 3.99 16.98
C LEU A 103 6.99 2.59 17.26
N CYS A 104 7.78 1.54 17.02
CA CYS A 104 7.37 0.16 17.30
C CYS A 104 6.94 -0.03 18.76
N ALA A 105 7.69 0.54 19.72
CA ALA A 105 7.37 0.48 21.14
C ALA A 105 6.07 1.22 21.49
N ALA A 106 5.81 2.37 20.86
CA ALA A 106 4.58 3.12 21.05
C ALA A 106 3.37 2.35 20.48
N PHE A 107 3.47 1.79 19.28
CA PHE A 107 2.42 0.94 18.71
C PHE A 107 2.13 -0.30 19.55
N ALA A 108 3.17 -0.97 20.05
CA ALA A 108 2.99 -2.12 20.94
C ALA A 108 2.23 -1.74 22.23
N LYS A 109 2.57 -0.58 22.85
CA LYS A 109 1.86 -0.06 24.00
C LYS A 109 0.39 0.26 23.70
N LEU A 110 0.07 0.75 22.51
CA LEU A 110 -1.29 1.03 22.07
C LEU A 110 -2.10 -0.25 21.77
N GLY A 111 -1.44 -1.40 21.63
CA GLY A 111 -2.07 -2.69 21.31
C GLY A 111 -2.09 -2.97 19.80
N GLY A 112 -1.15 -2.41 19.05
CA GLY A 112 -0.98 -2.68 17.62
C GLY A 112 -0.58 -4.13 17.33
N ILE A 113 -1.17 -4.71 16.29
CA ILE A 113 -0.86 -6.06 15.80
C ILE A 113 0.33 -5.94 14.84
N PRO A 114 1.47 -6.57 15.13
CA PRO A 114 2.71 -6.43 14.36
C PRO A 114 2.63 -7.17 13.02
N CYS A 115 1.83 -6.63 12.10
CA CYS A 115 1.68 -7.15 10.75
C CYS A 115 2.89 -6.79 9.87
N TRP A 116 3.35 -5.55 9.99
CA TRP A 116 4.46 -4.97 9.23
C TRP A 116 4.34 -5.24 7.73
N SER A 117 3.16 -4.96 7.17
CA SER A 117 2.88 -5.23 5.76
C SER A 117 1.97 -4.18 5.14
N CYS A 118 2.34 -3.65 3.99
CA CYS A 118 1.49 -2.80 3.14
C CYS A 118 0.41 -3.60 2.37
N ALA A 119 0.40 -4.94 2.51
CA ALA A 119 -0.63 -5.85 1.97
C ALA A 119 -1.26 -6.70 3.08
N GLN A 120 -1.63 -6.08 4.21
CA GLN A 120 -2.21 -6.71 5.38
C GLN A 120 -3.47 -7.54 5.09
N TYR A 121 -4.20 -7.19 4.04
CA TYR A 121 -5.38 -7.91 3.56
C TYR A 121 -5.07 -9.31 3.01
N GLN A 122 -3.79 -9.62 2.75
CA GLN A 122 -3.36 -10.96 2.34
C GLN A 122 -2.91 -11.83 3.52
N VAL A 123 -2.61 -11.24 4.69
CA VAL A 123 -1.88 -11.95 5.76
C VAL A 123 -2.47 -11.82 7.15
N CYS A 124 -3.14 -10.72 7.54
CA CYS A 124 -3.52 -10.50 8.95
C CYS A 124 -4.75 -9.61 9.19
N ASN A 125 -5.39 -9.02 8.17
CA ASN A 125 -6.55 -8.15 8.37
C ASN A 125 -7.61 -8.45 7.30
N PHE A 126 -8.63 -9.22 7.66
CA PHE A 126 -9.61 -9.81 6.76
C PHE A 126 -11.04 -9.31 7.04
N PRO A 127 -11.37 -8.05 6.74
CA PRO A 127 -12.73 -7.55 6.89
C PRO A 127 -13.65 -8.18 5.84
N LYS A 128 -14.97 -8.08 6.11
CA LYS A 128 -16.01 -8.60 5.19
C LYS A 128 -16.55 -7.48 4.29
N ALA A 129 -17.11 -7.88 3.16
CA ALA A 129 -17.83 -6.95 2.27
C ALA A 129 -18.89 -6.16 3.06
N GLY A 130 -18.99 -4.86 2.77
CA GLY A 130 -19.92 -3.93 3.43
C GLY A 130 -19.42 -3.37 4.77
N GLU A 131 -18.34 -3.92 5.37
CA GLU A 131 -17.78 -3.38 6.60
C GLU A 131 -17.03 -2.07 6.35
N THR A 132 -17.09 -1.16 7.34
CA THR A 132 -16.29 0.06 7.35
C THR A 132 -14.99 -0.20 8.09
N VAL A 133 -13.87 0.21 7.50
CA VAL A 133 -12.53 0.10 8.07
C VAL A 133 -11.79 1.44 7.97
N ALA A 134 -10.74 1.62 8.75
CA ALA A 134 -9.88 2.81 8.70
C ALA A 134 -8.46 2.38 8.29
N TRP A 135 -8.19 2.36 6.99
CA TRP A 135 -6.91 1.91 6.45
C TRP A 135 -6.14 3.08 5.82
N ALA A 136 -4.90 3.24 6.24
CA ALA A 136 -4.05 4.37 5.84
C ALA A 136 -3.26 4.09 4.55
N GLU A 137 -2.83 2.86 4.31
CA GLU A 137 -2.00 2.50 3.15
C GLU A 137 -2.77 2.59 1.83
N SER A 138 -2.21 3.29 0.85
CA SER A 138 -2.91 3.67 -0.38
C SER A 138 -3.38 2.50 -1.24
N ASN A 139 -2.54 1.50 -1.45
CA ASN A 139 -2.91 0.29 -2.20
C ASN A 139 -3.96 -0.54 -1.44
N SER A 140 -3.90 -0.54 -0.13
CA SER A 140 -4.86 -1.25 0.73
C SER A 140 -6.24 -0.63 0.68
N VAL A 141 -6.32 0.70 0.57
CA VAL A 141 -7.59 1.41 0.35
C VAL A 141 -8.25 0.99 -0.96
N VAL A 142 -7.48 0.95 -2.06
CA VAL A 142 -8.00 0.50 -3.35
C VAL A 142 -8.43 -0.96 -3.28
N PHE A 143 -7.64 -1.84 -2.69
CA PHE A 143 -7.95 -3.25 -2.56
C PHE A 143 -9.23 -3.48 -1.72
N ALA A 144 -9.35 -2.80 -0.58
CA ALA A 144 -10.51 -2.89 0.30
C ALA A 144 -11.80 -2.46 -0.41
N ASN A 145 -11.78 -1.30 -1.06
CA ASN A 145 -12.95 -0.76 -1.74
C ASN A 145 -13.32 -1.55 -3.00
N SER A 146 -12.34 -2.05 -3.75
CA SER A 146 -12.54 -2.63 -5.08
C SER A 146 -12.74 -4.15 -5.08
N LEU A 147 -11.98 -4.89 -4.26
CA LEU A 147 -12.01 -6.36 -4.28
C LEU A 147 -12.75 -6.94 -3.08
N ILE A 148 -12.50 -6.44 -1.88
CA ILE A 148 -13.20 -6.94 -0.68
C ILE A 148 -14.63 -6.39 -0.64
N GLY A 149 -14.86 -5.18 -1.17
CA GLY A 149 -16.16 -4.50 -1.09
C GLY A 149 -16.39 -3.81 0.26
N CYS A 150 -15.31 -3.51 0.99
CA CYS A 150 -15.34 -2.69 2.21
C CYS A 150 -15.55 -1.21 1.89
N ARG A 151 -15.64 -0.40 2.95
CA ARG A 151 -15.71 1.06 2.87
C ARG A 151 -14.59 1.67 3.67
N THR A 152 -13.71 2.39 2.98
CA THR A 152 -12.62 3.14 3.62
C THR A 152 -12.22 4.33 2.78
N ASN A 153 -11.84 5.42 3.43
CA ASN A 153 -11.19 6.56 2.77
C ASN A 153 -9.68 6.39 2.79
N LYS A 154 -8.97 7.10 1.91
CA LYS A 154 -7.53 7.29 2.00
C LYS A 154 -7.28 8.30 3.12
N ILE A 155 -6.94 7.81 4.30
CA ILE A 155 -6.67 8.63 5.49
C ILE A 155 -5.15 8.66 5.75
N THR A 156 -4.70 9.75 6.35
CA THR A 156 -3.28 9.98 6.60
C THR A 156 -2.93 9.81 8.08
N SER A 157 -1.63 9.80 8.34
CA SER A 157 -1.04 9.72 9.68
C SER A 157 -1.70 10.66 10.69
N GLY A 158 -2.10 10.13 11.81
CA GLY A 158 -2.83 10.83 12.87
C GLY A 158 -4.34 10.61 12.83
N LEU A 159 -5.01 10.71 11.67
CA LEU A 159 -6.43 10.39 11.55
C LEU A 159 -6.67 8.87 11.69
N ASP A 160 -5.83 8.05 11.09
CA ASP A 160 -5.82 6.59 11.22
C ASP A 160 -5.65 6.15 12.69
N ILE A 161 -4.71 6.76 13.41
CA ILE A 161 -4.47 6.53 14.84
C ILE A 161 -5.70 6.94 15.67
N ALA A 162 -6.26 8.12 15.40
CA ALA A 162 -7.47 8.59 16.09
C ALA A 162 -8.68 7.67 15.82
N CYS A 163 -8.84 7.18 14.60
CA CYS A 163 -9.84 6.17 14.25
C CYS A 163 -9.63 4.88 15.04
N ALA A 164 -8.41 4.39 15.12
CA ALA A 164 -8.07 3.17 15.83
C ALA A 164 -8.33 3.28 17.36
N ILE A 165 -7.98 4.42 17.98
CA ILE A 165 -8.17 4.67 19.41
C ILE A 165 -9.65 4.80 19.78
N THR A 166 -10.45 5.40 18.90
CA THR A 166 -11.88 5.63 19.17
C THR A 166 -12.78 4.49 18.69
N GLY A 167 -12.32 3.71 17.70
CA GLY A 167 -13.14 2.74 16.97
C GLY A 167 -14.14 3.39 16.00
N LEU A 168 -13.91 4.65 15.63
CA LEU A 168 -14.81 5.47 14.81
C LEU A 168 -14.05 6.09 13.63
N THR A 169 -14.77 6.44 12.56
CA THR A 169 -14.25 7.24 11.46
C THR A 169 -15.29 8.27 11.01
N PRO A 170 -14.89 9.47 10.52
CA PRO A 170 -15.82 10.42 9.94
C PRO A 170 -16.52 9.86 8.70
N ARG A 171 -17.84 10.09 8.59
CA ARG A 171 -18.66 9.62 7.47
C ARG A 171 -18.61 10.61 6.31
N PHE A 172 -17.69 10.38 5.37
CA PHE A 172 -17.50 11.18 4.16
C PHE A 172 -16.89 10.32 3.02
N GLY A 173 -16.70 10.92 1.85
CA GLY A 173 -15.94 10.33 0.74
C GLY A 173 -16.45 8.94 0.34
N MET A 174 -15.56 7.94 0.35
CA MET A 174 -15.85 6.55 -0.07
C MET A 174 -16.81 5.79 0.87
N LEU A 175 -17.20 6.37 2.01
CA LEU A 175 -18.22 5.81 2.86
C LEU A 175 -19.64 6.09 2.35
N LEU A 176 -19.80 7.04 1.43
CA LEU A 176 -21.07 7.46 0.84
C LEU A 176 -21.27 6.77 -0.53
N ASP A 177 -22.46 6.20 -0.76
CA ASP A 177 -22.77 5.43 -1.97
C ASP A 177 -22.64 6.24 -3.26
N GLU A 178 -23.05 7.51 -3.22
CA GLU A 178 -22.96 8.44 -4.35
C GLU A 178 -21.55 8.68 -4.85
N ASN A 179 -20.55 8.60 -3.96
CA ASN A 179 -19.15 8.83 -4.29
C ASN A 179 -18.42 7.57 -4.82
N ARG A 180 -19.08 6.41 -4.73
CA ARG A 180 -18.49 5.13 -5.14
C ARG A 180 -18.79 4.76 -6.59
N ARG A 181 -19.67 5.47 -7.28
CA ARG A 181 -20.04 5.17 -8.68
C ARG A 181 -18.86 5.47 -9.61
N ALA A 182 -18.67 4.61 -10.61
CA ALA A 182 -17.72 4.88 -11.68
C ALA A 182 -18.13 6.16 -12.45
N ARG A 183 -17.14 7.01 -12.74
CA ARG A 183 -17.32 8.30 -13.44
C ARG A 183 -16.42 8.44 -14.67
N VAL A 184 -15.51 7.50 -14.87
CA VAL A 184 -14.65 7.39 -16.05
C VAL A 184 -14.43 5.92 -16.35
N ALA A 185 -14.40 5.55 -17.63
CA ALA A 185 -14.24 4.19 -18.08
C ALA A 185 -12.90 3.96 -18.76
N PHE A 186 -12.28 2.82 -18.49
CA PHE A 186 -11.10 2.33 -19.19
C PHE A 186 -11.41 0.95 -19.76
N ARG A 187 -10.96 0.68 -20.98
CA ARG A 187 -11.08 -0.62 -21.64
C ARG A 187 -9.72 -1.12 -22.03
N SER A 188 -9.27 -2.18 -21.40
CA SER A 188 -8.04 -2.85 -21.81
C SER A 188 -8.29 -3.62 -23.11
N THR A 189 -7.43 -3.39 -24.08
CA THR A 189 -7.43 -4.14 -25.36
C THR A 189 -6.26 -5.12 -25.43
N ILE A 190 -5.55 -5.36 -24.31
CA ILE A 190 -4.43 -6.29 -24.22
C ILE A 190 -4.97 -7.71 -24.05
N ASP A 191 -4.76 -8.56 -25.04
CA ASP A 191 -5.30 -9.93 -25.06
C ASP A 191 -4.62 -10.85 -24.03
N ARG A 192 -3.31 -10.73 -23.83
CA ARG A 192 -2.52 -11.51 -22.88
C ARG A 192 -1.59 -10.61 -22.10
N PRO A 193 -2.10 -9.92 -21.06
CA PRO A 193 -1.29 -9.00 -20.29
C PRO A 193 -0.20 -9.75 -19.50
N THR A 194 0.98 -9.18 -19.49
CA THR A 194 2.10 -9.59 -18.64
C THR A 194 1.95 -8.99 -17.23
N ASP A 195 2.81 -9.41 -16.30
CA ASP A 195 2.90 -8.82 -14.97
C ASP A 195 3.15 -7.29 -15.04
N LEU A 196 4.02 -6.84 -15.94
CA LEU A 196 4.30 -5.42 -16.13
C LEU A 196 3.09 -4.66 -16.68
N ASP A 197 2.33 -5.27 -17.61
CA ASP A 197 1.15 -4.64 -18.20
C ASP A 197 0.09 -4.26 -17.18
N TYR A 198 -0.15 -5.10 -16.16
CA TYR A 198 -1.09 -4.76 -15.08
C TYR A 198 -0.64 -3.54 -14.29
N ARG A 199 0.66 -3.40 -14.04
CA ARG A 199 1.25 -2.27 -13.32
C ARG A 199 1.20 -1.00 -14.15
N SER A 200 1.58 -1.07 -15.42
CA SER A 200 1.51 0.03 -16.37
C SER A 200 0.08 0.48 -16.63
N LEU A 201 -0.88 -0.46 -16.73
CA LEU A 201 -2.32 -0.16 -16.85
C LEU A 201 -2.84 0.57 -15.60
N GLY A 202 -2.47 0.11 -14.42
CA GLY A 202 -2.82 0.80 -13.17
C GLY A 202 -2.29 2.23 -13.13
N TYR A 203 -1.03 2.42 -13.51
CA TYR A 203 -0.41 3.74 -13.59
C TYR A 203 -1.14 4.66 -14.58
N TYR A 204 -1.44 4.16 -15.78
CA TYR A 204 -2.21 4.90 -16.78
C TYR A 204 -3.58 5.34 -16.24
N ILE A 205 -4.30 4.42 -15.60
CA ILE A 205 -5.60 4.71 -14.95
C ILE A 205 -5.43 5.81 -13.91
N GLY A 206 -4.43 5.72 -13.04
CA GLY A 206 -4.16 6.73 -12.01
C GLY A 206 -3.95 8.13 -12.60
N ARG A 207 -3.14 8.24 -13.63
CA ARG A 207 -2.82 9.51 -14.32
C ARG A 207 -4.03 10.13 -15.04
N HIS A 208 -4.96 9.32 -15.54
CA HIS A 208 -6.07 9.80 -16.38
C HIS A 208 -7.43 9.85 -15.66
N SER A 209 -7.54 9.29 -14.46
CA SER A 209 -8.80 9.31 -13.69
C SER A 209 -9.13 10.69 -13.09
N GLY A 210 -8.12 11.49 -12.74
CA GLY A 210 -8.32 12.66 -11.91
C GLY A 210 -8.95 12.27 -10.57
N SER A 211 -9.92 13.03 -10.08
CA SER A 211 -10.66 12.71 -8.84
C SER A 211 -11.83 11.73 -9.03
N ARG A 212 -12.02 11.20 -10.25
CA ARG A 212 -13.14 10.31 -10.60
C ARG A 212 -12.83 8.87 -10.23
N VAL A 213 -13.83 8.13 -9.81
CA VAL A 213 -13.72 6.67 -9.63
C VAL A 213 -13.70 5.99 -11.00
N PRO A 214 -12.64 5.23 -11.35
CA PRO A 214 -12.57 4.52 -12.62
C PRO A 214 -13.36 3.21 -12.63
N GLY A 215 -13.94 2.88 -13.79
CA GLY A 215 -14.38 1.53 -14.15
C GLY A 215 -13.42 0.94 -15.17
N LEU A 216 -12.96 -0.28 -14.97
CA LEU A 216 -12.05 -1.00 -15.86
C LEU A 216 -12.72 -2.25 -16.40
N ASP A 217 -12.81 -2.34 -17.72
CA ASP A 217 -13.29 -3.49 -18.49
C ASP A 217 -12.16 -4.11 -19.32
N GLY A 218 -12.35 -5.35 -19.78
CA GLY A 218 -11.39 -6.04 -20.66
C GLY A 218 -10.27 -6.79 -19.95
N LEU A 219 -10.34 -6.99 -18.62
CA LEU A 219 -9.42 -7.87 -17.92
C LEU A 219 -9.70 -9.36 -18.22
N PRO A 220 -8.66 -10.21 -18.28
CA PRO A 220 -8.83 -11.65 -18.37
C PRO A 220 -9.63 -12.21 -17.19
N ARG A 221 -10.47 -13.22 -17.45
CA ARG A 221 -11.29 -13.85 -16.39
C ARG A 221 -10.48 -14.53 -15.28
N ASN A 222 -9.26 -14.91 -15.56
CA ASN A 222 -8.33 -15.59 -14.65
C ASN A 222 -7.32 -14.65 -13.99
N VAL A 223 -7.55 -13.34 -14.05
CA VAL A 223 -6.70 -12.37 -13.36
C VAL A 223 -6.63 -12.69 -11.87
N SER A 224 -5.43 -12.73 -11.33
CA SER A 224 -5.18 -13.06 -9.92
C SER A 224 -5.36 -11.85 -9.00
N SER A 225 -5.53 -12.11 -7.71
CA SER A 225 -5.54 -11.05 -6.69
C SER A 225 -4.20 -10.31 -6.59
N ASP A 226 -3.08 -10.97 -6.90
CA ASP A 226 -1.75 -10.33 -6.91
C ASP A 226 -1.61 -9.35 -8.07
N GLU A 227 -2.07 -9.69 -9.28
CA GLU A 227 -2.10 -8.79 -10.42
C GLU A 227 -2.97 -7.55 -10.14
N LEU A 228 -4.16 -7.74 -9.55
CA LEU A 228 -5.06 -6.65 -9.15
C LEU A 228 -4.51 -5.81 -8.00
N LYS A 229 -3.76 -6.42 -7.07
CA LYS A 229 -2.99 -5.71 -6.03
C LYS A 229 -2.02 -4.70 -6.65
N HIS A 230 -1.21 -5.15 -7.60
CA HIS A 230 -0.22 -4.29 -8.26
C HIS A 230 -0.86 -3.23 -9.16
N LEU A 231 -1.92 -3.57 -9.88
CA LEU A 231 -2.68 -2.61 -10.70
C LEU A 231 -3.28 -1.50 -9.80
N GLY A 232 -3.95 -1.90 -8.71
CA GLY A 232 -4.52 -0.93 -7.76
C GLY A 232 -3.47 -0.07 -7.07
N ALA A 233 -2.31 -0.64 -6.74
CA ALA A 233 -1.19 0.08 -6.13
C ALA A 233 -0.59 1.13 -7.07
N ALA A 234 -0.38 0.77 -8.32
CA ALA A 234 0.09 1.69 -9.35
C ALA A 234 -0.89 2.85 -9.57
N ALA A 235 -2.20 2.55 -9.64
CA ALA A 235 -3.23 3.58 -9.80
C ALA A 235 -3.29 4.53 -8.59
N ALA A 236 -3.14 4.02 -7.37
CA ALA A 236 -3.15 4.82 -6.14
C ALA A 236 -1.91 5.68 -5.96
N ALA A 237 -0.77 5.29 -6.55
CA ALA A 237 0.48 6.06 -6.56
C ALA A 237 0.45 7.17 -7.63
N ALA A 238 -0.03 6.84 -8.83
CA ALA A 238 -0.05 7.75 -9.97
C ALA A 238 -1.18 8.81 -9.90
N GLY A 239 -2.16 8.65 -9.00
CA GLY A 239 -3.31 9.57 -8.87
C GLY A 239 -4.11 9.37 -7.59
N PRO A 240 -5.14 10.20 -7.36
CA PRO A 240 -5.96 10.14 -6.16
C PRO A 240 -6.99 8.99 -6.17
N VAL A 241 -6.66 7.86 -6.79
CA VAL A 241 -7.55 6.70 -6.91
C VAL A 241 -7.70 6.01 -5.56
N THR A 242 -8.93 5.80 -5.13
CA THR A 242 -9.31 5.13 -3.88
C THR A 242 -10.17 3.89 -4.11
N MET A 243 -10.67 3.71 -5.32
CA MET A 243 -11.49 2.58 -5.75
C MET A 243 -11.40 2.43 -7.27
N ILE A 244 -11.43 1.19 -7.76
CA ILE A 244 -11.58 0.85 -9.17
C ILE A 244 -12.72 -0.18 -9.26
N HIS A 245 -13.66 0.03 -10.17
CA HIS A 245 -14.65 -0.99 -10.52
C HIS A 245 -14.06 -1.92 -11.57
N TYR A 246 -13.53 -3.05 -11.16
CA TYR A 246 -13.13 -4.12 -12.07
C TYR A 246 -14.37 -4.86 -12.54
N VAL A 247 -14.74 -4.73 -13.82
CA VAL A 247 -15.94 -5.32 -14.39
C VAL A 247 -15.93 -6.85 -14.22
N GLY A 248 -16.99 -7.40 -13.66
CA GLY A 248 -17.14 -8.82 -13.36
C GLY A 248 -16.38 -9.31 -12.11
N ILE A 249 -15.68 -8.42 -11.38
CA ILE A 249 -14.89 -8.76 -10.19
C ILE A 249 -15.33 -7.95 -8.97
N THR A 250 -15.34 -6.62 -9.07
CA THR A 250 -15.82 -5.77 -7.98
C THR A 250 -17.30 -6.03 -7.70
N PRO A 251 -17.72 -6.25 -6.44
CA PRO A 251 -19.11 -6.48 -6.10
C PRO A 251 -20.04 -5.39 -6.67
N GLY A 252 -21.09 -5.80 -7.41
CA GLY A 252 -22.04 -4.88 -8.05
C GLY A 252 -21.55 -4.24 -9.36
N SER A 253 -20.44 -4.71 -9.92
CA SER A 253 -19.83 -4.19 -11.16
C SER A 253 -19.83 -5.23 -12.29
N GLU A 254 -20.98 -5.84 -12.56
CA GLU A 254 -21.14 -6.83 -13.64
C GLU A 254 -20.89 -6.23 -15.04
N SER A 255 -20.97 -4.89 -15.13
CA SER A 255 -20.71 -4.11 -16.34
C SER A 255 -20.31 -2.67 -15.98
N LEU A 256 -19.74 -1.94 -16.93
CA LEU A 256 -19.51 -0.49 -16.77
C LEU A 256 -20.81 0.28 -16.50
N LYS A 257 -21.94 -0.21 -17.08
CA LYS A 257 -23.26 0.38 -16.85
C LYS A 257 -23.73 0.20 -15.40
N SER A 258 -23.55 -0.98 -14.79
CA SER A 258 -23.89 -1.20 -13.38
C SER A 258 -22.97 -0.40 -12.47
N ALA A 259 -21.64 -0.37 -12.74
CA ALA A 259 -20.67 0.39 -11.98
C ALA A 259 -20.96 1.90 -11.96
N SER A 260 -21.47 2.48 -13.07
CA SER A 260 -21.80 3.90 -13.16
C SER A 260 -23.21 4.25 -12.66
N GLY A 261 -24.03 3.26 -12.32
CA GLY A 261 -25.46 3.48 -12.05
C GLY A 261 -26.26 3.88 -13.30
N GLY A 262 -25.77 3.53 -14.50
CA GLY A 262 -26.37 3.84 -15.79
C GLY A 262 -25.99 5.21 -16.38
N GLU A 263 -25.13 5.96 -15.70
CA GLU A 263 -24.63 7.25 -16.21
C GLU A 263 -23.61 7.07 -17.34
N ARG A 264 -23.62 8.01 -18.30
CA ARG A 264 -22.61 8.03 -19.37
C ARG A 264 -21.27 8.50 -18.84
N MET A 265 -20.20 7.80 -19.22
CA MET A 265 -18.82 8.11 -18.82
C MET A 265 -17.98 8.46 -20.04
N GLU A 266 -16.97 9.31 -19.84
CA GLU A 266 -15.82 9.39 -20.74
C GLU A 266 -15.11 8.05 -20.74
N SER A 267 -14.60 7.61 -21.90
CA SER A 267 -13.98 6.28 -22.05
C SER A 267 -12.65 6.38 -22.75
N PHE A 268 -11.68 5.64 -22.25
CA PHE A 268 -10.32 5.48 -22.78
C PHE A 268 -10.11 4.02 -23.16
N ASP A 269 -9.71 3.76 -24.40
CA ASP A 269 -9.19 2.46 -24.81
C ASP A 269 -7.69 2.44 -24.52
N VAL A 270 -7.23 1.39 -23.83
CA VAL A 270 -5.83 1.26 -23.38
C VAL A 270 -5.25 0.03 -24.04
N GLY A 271 -4.34 0.24 -24.97
CA GLY A 271 -3.63 -0.79 -25.72
C GLY A 271 -2.13 -0.77 -25.46
N ARG A 272 -1.38 -1.48 -26.30
CA ARG A 272 0.09 -1.58 -26.17
C ARG A 272 0.76 -0.20 -26.22
N LYS A 273 0.29 0.67 -27.10
CA LYS A 273 0.86 2.02 -27.27
C LYS A 273 0.85 2.82 -25.96
N GLU A 274 -0.30 2.85 -25.28
CA GLU A 274 -0.47 3.59 -24.03
C GLU A 274 0.39 3.00 -22.91
N LEU A 275 0.56 1.65 -22.88
CA LEU A 275 1.42 1.01 -21.89
C LEU A 275 2.92 1.25 -22.21
N ASP A 276 3.32 1.21 -23.47
CA ASP A 276 4.71 1.50 -23.87
C ASP A 276 5.10 2.95 -23.52
N GLU A 277 4.17 3.91 -23.66
CA GLU A 277 4.37 5.30 -23.22
C GLU A 277 4.58 5.38 -21.69
N VAL A 278 3.80 4.66 -20.90
CA VAL A 278 3.97 4.58 -19.43
C VAL A 278 5.32 3.95 -19.07
N GLU A 279 5.68 2.85 -19.74
CA GLU A 279 6.94 2.16 -19.49
C GLU A 279 8.15 3.05 -19.81
N ALA A 280 8.06 3.83 -20.89
CA ALA A 280 9.09 4.79 -21.27
C ALA A 280 9.20 5.96 -20.25
N ASP A 281 8.07 6.49 -19.77
CA ASP A 281 8.05 7.57 -18.79
C ASP A 281 8.63 7.14 -17.42
N LEU A 282 8.36 5.90 -17.01
CA LEU A 282 8.87 5.36 -15.74
C LEU A 282 10.34 4.89 -15.83
N ASN A 283 10.86 4.59 -17.04
CA ASN A 283 12.24 4.16 -17.23
C ASN A 283 13.17 5.37 -17.43
N GLN A 284 13.75 5.89 -16.36
CA GLN A 284 14.52 7.14 -16.34
C GLN A 284 16.01 6.96 -16.64
N SER A 285 16.52 5.73 -16.67
CA SER A 285 17.95 5.46 -16.79
C SER A 285 18.23 4.14 -17.53
N GLU A 286 19.34 4.09 -18.24
CA GLU A 286 19.92 2.86 -18.78
C GLU A 286 21.22 2.46 -18.04
N GLU A 287 21.58 3.18 -16.99
CA GLU A 287 22.76 2.89 -16.19
C GLU A 287 22.61 1.54 -15.47
N LYS A 288 23.75 0.92 -15.13
CA LYS A 288 23.73 -0.34 -14.36
C LYS A 288 23.07 -0.12 -13.00
N PRO A 289 22.10 -0.96 -12.58
CA PRO A 289 21.45 -0.78 -11.29
C PRO A 289 22.38 -1.15 -10.12
N ASP A 290 22.33 -0.32 -9.08
CA ASP A 290 22.97 -0.61 -7.78
C ASP A 290 22.09 -1.56 -6.97
N LEU A 291 20.77 -1.38 -7.09
CA LEU A 291 19.76 -2.15 -6.39
C LEU A 291 18.67 -2.62 -7.37
N VAL A 292 18.31 -3.89 -7.25
CA VAL A 292 17.04 -4.40 -7.73
C VAL A 292 16.10 -4.50 -6.53
N ALA A 293 14.96 -3.79 -6.59
CA ALA A 293 13.96 -3.76 -5.52
C ALA A 293 12.63 -4.35 -6.03
N LEU A 294 12.24 -5.51 -5.52
CA LEU A 294 11.00 -6.21 -5.88
C LEU A 294 10.09 -6.32 -4.66
N GLY A 295 8.79 -6.04 -4.82
CA GLY A 295 7.83 -6.21 -3.73
C GLY A 295 7.32 -4.91 -3.12
N VAL A 296 6.97 -3.96 -3.96
CA VAL A 296 6.20 -2.77 -3.59
C VAL A 296 4.91 -2.75 -4.45
N PRO A 297 3.76 -3.13 -3.90
CA PRO A 297 3.51 -3.70 -2.56
C PRO A 297 4.18 -5.06 -2.32
N HIS A 298 4.26 -5.46 -1.04
CA HIS A 298 4.88 -6.70 -0.59
C HIS A 298 4.50 -7.91 -1.44
N LEU A 299 5.52 -8.70 -1.80
CA LEU A 299 5.32 -9.97 -2.53
C LEU A 299 4.56 -10.97 -1.65
N SER A 300 3.56 -11.62 -2.25
CA SER A 300 2.89 -12.77 -1.65
C SER A 300 3.80 -14.01 -1.67
N ALA A 301 3.42 -15.05 -0.92
CA ALA A 301 4.13 -16.32 -0.97
C ALA A 301 4.12 -16.95 -2.39
N THR A 302 3.06 -16.73 -3.15
CA THR A 302 2.96 -17.17 -4.56
C THR A 302 3.97 -16.46 -5.43
N GLU A 303 4.06 -15.14 -5.32
CA GLU A 303 5.02 -14.32 -6.09
C GLU A 303 6.47 -14.66 -5.71
N LEU A 304 6.75 -14.92 -4.42
CA LEU A 304 8.07 -15.39 -3.98
C LEU A 304 8.43 -16.75 -4.57
N GLY A 305 7.46 -17.68 -4.67
CA GLY A 305 7.66 -18.97 -5.35
C GLY A 305 7.90 -18.82 -6.85
N GLN A 306 7.29 -17.83 -7.51
CA GLN A 306 7.58 -17.50 -8.91
C GLN A 306 8.97 -16.90 -9.08
N LEU A 307 9.36 -15.99 -8.19
CA LEU A 307 10.71 -15.41 -8.18
C LEU A 307 11.79 -16.47 -7.99
N ALA A 308 11.58 -17.41 -7.05
CA ALA A 308 12.51 -18.53 -6.83
C ALA A 308 12.74 -19.36 -8.11
N LYS A 309 11.66 -19.66 -8.86
CA LYS A 309 11.76 -20.35 -10.16
C LYS A 309 12.54 -19.57 -11.21
N LEU A 310 12.37 -18.23 -11.26
CA LEU A 310 13.11 -17.37 -12.17
C LEU A 310 14.59 -17.29 -11.84
N LEU A 311 14.95 -17.46 -10.56
CA LEU A 311 16.31 -17.42 -10.03
C LEU A 311 17.00 -18.80 -9.99
N ASP A 312 16.28 -19.88 -10.30
CA ASP A 312 16.84 -21.23 -10.24
C ASP A 312 18.07 -21.38 -11.13
N GLY A 313 19.16 -21.88 -10.55
CA GLY A 313 20.44 -22.04 -11.21
C GLY A 313 21.21 -20.75 -11.54
N LYS A 314 20.67 -19.57 -11.23
CA LYS A 314 21.26 -18.26 -11.54
C LYS A 314 22.00 -17.66 -10.34
N LYS A 315 22.89 -16.70 -10.64
CA LYS A 315 23.63 -15.92 -9.62
C LYS A 315 23.55 -14.43 -9.92
N VAL A 316 23.18 -13.64 -8.91
CA VAL A 316 23.19 -12.17 -9.00
C VAL A 316 24.62 -11.70 -9.28
N LYS A 317 24.78 -10.86 -10.30
CA LYS A 317 26.08 -10.32 -10.74
C LYS A 317 26.72 -9.47 -9.65
N ARG A 318 28.02 -9.57 -9.53
CA ARG A 318 28.80 -8.76 -8.58
C ARG A 318 28.61 -7.26 -8.83
N GLY A 319 28.36 -6.51 -7.73
CA GLY A 319 28.15 -5.06 -7.75
C GLY A 319 26.69 -4.63 -8.00
N THR A 320 25.76 -5.58 -8.05
CA THR A 320 24.32 -5.32 -7.96
C THR A 320 23.78 -6.00 -6.71
N ARG A 321 22.94 -5.33 -5.95
CA ARG A 321 22.17 -5.93 -4.85
C ARG A 321 20.77 -6.23 -5.35
N MET A 322 20.18 -7.34 -4.93
CA MET A 322 18.80 -7.71 -5.27
C MET A 322 18.04 -8.02 -3.98
N TYR A 323 17.02 -7.23 -3.70
CA TYR A 323 16.17 -7.37 -2.52
C TYR A 323 14.72 -7.67 -2.93
N ALA A 324 14.15 -8.67 -2.29
CA ALA A 324 12.74 -9.01 -2.40
C ALA A 324 12.05 -8.70 -1.06
N TYR A 325 11.05 -7.81 -1.11
CA TYR A 325 10.34 -7.32 0.07
C TYR A 325 9.02 -8.06 0.25
N THR A 326 8.74 -8.49 1.48
CA THR A 326 7.54 -9.25 1.81
C THR A 326 7.06 -8.98 3.25
N SER A 327 5.89 -9.47 3.61
CA SER A 327 5.41 -9.45 4.98
C SER A 327 6.14 -10.46 5.86
N SER A 328 6.18 -10.23 7.19
CA SER A 328 6.75 -11.18 8.13
C SER A 328 6.07 -12.55 8.05
N GLN A 329 4.76 -12.60 7.80
CA GLN A 329 3.99 -13.83 7.70
C GLN A 329 4.33 -14.63 6.44
N ALA A 330 4.45 -13.97 5.29
CA ALA A 330 4.87 -14.62 4.04
C ALA A 330 6.34 -15.04 4.11
N PHE A 331 7.21 -14.23 4.75
CA PHE A 331 8.60 -14.59 5.03
C PHE A 331 8.72 -15.88 5.83
N ASP A 332 7.99 -15.99 6.93
CA ASP A 332 7.97 -17.20 7.77
C ASP A 332 7.47 -18.42 7.00
N PHE A 333 6.46 -18.25 6.17
CA PHE A 333 5.93 -19.33 5.33
C PHE A 333 6.98 -19.83 4.32
N VAL A 334 7.61 -18.93 3.55
CA VAL A 334 8.60 -19.30 2.52
C VAL A 334 9.91 -19.81 3.12
N LYS A 335 10.27 -19.38 4.33
CA LYS A 335 11.39 -19.91 5.10
C LYS A 335 11.17 -21.40 5.45
N ARG A 336 9.96 -21.75 5.89
CA ARG A 336 9.61 -23.13 6.25
C ARG A 336 9.44 -24.05 5.03
N SER A 337 8.99 -23.51 3.89
CA SER A 337 8.80 -24.25 2.66
C SER A 337 10.08 -24.45 1.83
N GLY A 338 11.18 -23.79 2.20
CA GLY A 338 12.46 -23.86 1.48
C GLY A 338 12.60 -22.84 0.34
N VAL A 339 11.53 -22.15 -0.06
CA VAL A 339 11.55 -21.14 -1.15
C VAL A 339 12.55 -20.01 -0.85
N MET A 340 12.64 -19.56 0.41
CA MET A 340 13.63 -18.55 0.82
C MET A 340 15.05 -19.00 0.48
N LEU A 341 15.41 -20.26 0.76
CA LEU A 341 16.74 -20.78 0.49
C LEU A 341 17.07 -20.82 -1.02
N GLU A 342 16.08 -21.06 -1.86
CA GLU A 342 16.23 -21.02 -3.32
C GLU A 342 16.54 -19.59 -3.79
N ILE A 343 15.81 -18.59 -3.27
CA ILE A 343 16.06 -17.16 -3.57
C ILE A 343 17.47 -16.76 -3.10
N GLU A 344 17.84 -17.07 -1.87
CA GLU A 344 19.12 -16.65 -1.28
C GLU A 344 20.33 -17.36 -1.93
N ARG A 345 20.16 -18.58 -2.43
CA ARG A 345 21.20 -19.28 -3.21
C ARG A 345 21.62 -18.51 -4.46
N SER A 346 20.74 -17.70 -5.04
CA SER A 346 21.08 -16.83 -6.17
C SER A 346 21.96 -15.64 -5.77
N GLY A 347 22.04 -15.30 -4.49
CA GLY A 347 22.64 -14.08 -3.96
C GLY A 347 21.64 -12.92 -3.80
N ALA A 348 20.36 -13.12 -4.15
CA ALA A 348 19.29 -12.21 -3.78
C ALA A 348 19.03 -12.32 -2.26
N ARG A 349 18.51 -11.25 -1.65
CA ARG A 349 18.15 -11.23 -0.23
C ARG A 349 16.65 -11.04 -0.08
N LEU A 350 16.05 -11.88 0.74
CA LEU A 350 14.68 -11.68 1.18
C LEU A 350 14.69 -10.83 2.45
N THR A 351 13.87 -9.77 2.46
CA THR A 351 13.68 -8.86 3.60
C THR A 351 12.21 -8.74 3.93
N HIS A 352 11.92 -8.46 5.18
CA HIS A 352 10.54 -8.33 5.66
C HIS A 352 10.39 -7.17 6.64
N SER A 353 9.15 -6.85 7.01
CA SER A 353 8.81 -5.75 7.91
C SER A 353 9.08 -4.36 7.34
N THR A 354 9.64 -4.23 6.16
CA THR A 354 9.99 -2.99 5.47
C THR A 354 9.78 -3.13 3.97
N ASP A 355 9.82 -2.03 3.23
CA ASP A 355 9.92 -2.02 1.77
C ASP A 355 10.82 -0.91 1.24
N ALA A 356 11.04 -0.88 -0.08
CA ALA A 356 12.02 0.02 -0.69
C ALA A 356 11.55 1.48 -0.67
N GLU A 357 10.25 1.76 -0.78
CA GLU A 357 9.72 3.13 -0.89
C GLU A 357 9.84 3.95 0.40
N ILE A 358 9.98 3.27 1.54
CA ILE A 358 10.12 3.89 2.85
C ILE A 358 11.52 3.73 3.47
N SER A 359 12.41 3.04 2.75
CA SER A 359 13.82 2.88 3.13
C SER A 359 14.65 4.08 2.67
N PRO A 360 15.70 4.49 3.40
CA PRO A 360 16.53 5.64 3.05
C PRO A 360 17.53 5.30 1.93
N LEU A 361 17.04 4.98 0.72
CA LEU A 361 17.81 4.42 -0.39
C LEU A 361 19.06 5.24 -0.73
N LYS A 362 18.93 6.56 -0.85
CA LYS A 362 20.07 7.44 -1.15
C LYS A 362 21.14 7.43 -0.07
N LYS A 363 20.73 7.42 1.22
CA LYS A 363 21.67 7.33 2.35
C LYS A 363 22.39 5.98 2.39
N LEU A 364 21.80 4.93 1.81
CA LEU A 364 22.39 3.61 1.66
C LEU A 364 23.31 3.48 0.45
N GLY A 365 23.49 4.57 -0.31
CA GLY A 365 24.38 4.65 -1.47
C GLY A 365 23.80 4.05 -2.75
N PHE A 366 22.48 4.03 -2.90
CA PHE A 366 21.84 3.63 -4.14
C PHE A 366 21.52 4.86 -5.01
N ASP A 367 22.04 4.89 -6.23
CA ASP A 367 21.80 5.94 -7.22
C ASP A 367 20.85 5.49 -8.33
N VAL A 368 20.88 4.18 -8.67
CA VAL A 368 20.03 3.58 -9.71
C VAL A 368 19.32 2.35 -9.15
N VAL A 369 18.00 2.42 -9.10
CA VAL A 369 17.12 1.32 -8.64
C VAL A 369 16.36 0.72 -9.82
N MET A 370 16.46 -0.58 -9.99
CA MET A 370 15.67 -1.34 -10.98
C MET A 370 14.50 -2.03 -10.28
N THR A 371 13.32 -1.91 -10.85
CA THR A 371 12.09 -2.48 -10.29
C THR A 371 11.08 -2.83 -11.37
N ASN A 372 10.14 -3.73 -11.04
CA ASN A 372 8.92 -3.95 -11.80
C ASN A 372 7.71 -3.23 -11.18
N SER A 373 7.90 -2.45 -10.12
CA SER A 373 6.81 -1.75 -9.43
C SER A 373 6.63 -0.33 -9.96
N ALA A 374 5.51 -0.07 -10.64
CA ALA A 374 5.15 1.29 -11.02
C ALA A 374 4.88 2.19 -9.79
N LYS A 375 4.39 1.63 -8.69
CA LYS A 375 4.24 2.37 -7.42
C LYS A 375 5.59 2.85 -6.90
N LEU A 376 6.59 1.96 -6.80
CA LEU A 376 7.92 2.34 -6.36
C LEU A 376 8.55 3.36 -7.31
N ALA A 377 8.42 3.12 -8.63
CA ALA A 377 8.94 4.02 -9.63
C ALA A 377 8.40 5.44 -9.47
N GLU A 378 7.08 5.61 -9.33
CA GLU A 378 6.46 6.94 -9.14
C GLU A 378 6.91 7.62 -7.85
N ILE A 379 6.90 6.91 -6.72
CA ILE A 379 7.21 7.51 -5.41
C ILE A 379 8.68 7.95 -5.36
N VAL A 380 9.61 7.07 -5.70
CA VAL A 380 11.05 7.36 -5.62
C VAL A 380 11.47 8.40 -6.66
N SER A 381 10.86 8.39 -7.85
CA SER A 381 11.12 9.41 -8.88
C SER A 381 10.65 10.79 -8.45
N SER A 382 9.53 10.89 -7.73
CA SER A 382 8.99 12.17 -7.26
C SER A 382 9.88 12.83 -6.21
N GLU A 383 10.67 12.05 -5.47
CA GLU A 383 11.67 12.54 -4.53
C GLU A 383 12.94 13.05 -5.21
N GLY A 384 13.20 12.63 -6.46
CA GLY A 384 14.30 13.11 -7.29
C GLY A 384 15.71 12.70 -6.84
N GLU A 385 15.81 11.80 -5.87
CA GLU A 385 17.09 11.39 -5.28
C GLU A 385 17.73 10.19 -5.97
N VAL A 386 16.93 9.32 -6.59
CA VAL A 386 17.33 8.03 -7.18
C VAL A 386 16.74 7.88 -8.58
N LYS A 387 17.52 7.39 -9.53
CA LYS A 387 17.04 7.10 -10.90
C LYS A 387 16.38 5.73 -10.93
N ILE A 388 15.30 5.61 -11.71
CA ILE A 388 14.56 4.36 -11.84
C ILE A 388 14.84 3.68 -13.20
N ARG A 389 14.97 2.35 -13.13
CA ARG A 389 14.86 1.45 -14.28
C ARG A 389 13.61 0.59 -14.08
N TYR A 390 12.64 0.77 -14.95
CA TYR A 390 11.35 0.07 -14.87
C TYR A 390 11.30 -1.01 -15.94
N LYS A 391 11.25 -2.29 -15.53
CA LYS A 391 11.31 -3.44 -16.44
C LYS A 391 10.49 -4.62 -15.93
N GLN A 392 10.15 -5.53 -16.83
CA GLN A 392 9.50 -6.80 -16.48
C GLN A 392 10.42 -7.68 -15.63
N ILE A 393 9.85 -8.42 -14.67
CA ILE A 393 10.62 -9.22 -13.69
C ILE A 393 11.53 -10.25 -14.36
N ALA A 394 11.11 -10.87 -15.46
CA ALA A 394 11.92 -11.84 -16.21
C ALA A 394 13.16 -11.16 -16.83
N GLU A 395 12.99 -9.98 -17.41
CA GLU A 395 14.07 -9.17 -17.99
C GLU A 395 15.04 -8.68 -16.90
N ILE A 396 14.50 -8.24 -15.76
CA ILE A 396 15.31 -7.87 -14.60
C ILE A 396 16.22 -9.03 -14.20
N VAL A 397 15.65 -10.23 -14.01
CA VAL A 397 16.42 -11.40 -13.60
C VAL A 397 17.47 -11.76 -14.67
N GLU A 398 17.12 -11.76 -15.95
CA GLU A 398 18.07 -12.04 -17.04
C GLU A 398 19.22 -11.03 -17.08
N GLU A 399 18.93 -9.75 -16.92
CA GLU A 399 19.94 -8.69 -16.97
C GLU A 399 20.90 -8.73 -15.77
N VAL A 400 20.41 -9.01 -14.56
CA VAL A 400 21.25 -8.89 -13.33
C VAL A 400 21.81 -10.21 -12.84
N THR A 401 21.54 -11.32 -13.51
CA THR A 401 22.08 -12.64 -13.15
C THR A 401 22.99 -13.23 -14.24
N SER A 402 23.78 -14.25 -13.86
CA SER A 402 24.64 -15.06 -14.73
C SER A 402 24.31 -16.53 -14.58
#